data_a18e5a3f6b60de0ab17a45b4b4975c45
#
_entry.id   a18e5a3f6b60de0ab17a45b4b4975c45
#
_cell.length_a   1.000
_cell.length_b   1.000
_cell.length_c   1.000
_cell.angle_alpha   90.00
_cell.angle_beta   90.00
_cell.angle_gamma   90.00
#
_symmetry.space_group_name_H-M   'P 1'
#
loop_
_entity.id
_entity.type
_entity.pdbx_description
1 polymer ?
#
loop_
_entity_poly.entity_id
_entity_poly.type
_entity_poly.pdbx_seq_one_letter_code
_entity_poly.pdbx_strand_id
1 'polypeptide(L)'
;LTSQIFANFYLNFFDKFVVETCGVKYYGRYVDDFVIVHEDKEFLVRIQEKMRNFMQKELHLRLHPKKIYLQRFSKGVKFIGPVVKPGRIYIGNRTKGNLYQKLREYNLMAKNNPNYAEHAEHFVASINSYLGFMIHYSSYKIRHKMIWGMVAPEWWKLVYTYGAVNKLVLKKDYTSNVKYLKKVRHTPPIDHIDEAEPLF
;
A
#
# COMPACT_ATOMS: atom_id res chain seq x y z
N LEU A 1 -11.43 -16.28 0.10
CA LEU A 1 -10.33 -17.11 0.61
C LEU A 1 -10.27 -18.46 -0.11
N THR A 2 -11.39 -19.19 -0.24
CA THR A 2 -11.49 -20.50 -0.87
C THR A 2 -11.02 -20.51 -2.32
N SER A 3 -11.43 -19.52 -3.12
CA SER A 3 -11.03 -19.40 -4.53
C SER A 3 -9.52 -19.25 -4.72
N GLN A 4 -8.84 -18.56 -3.80
CA GLN A 4 -7.38 -18.42 -3.84
C GLN A 4 -6.66 -19.74 -3.53
N ILE A 5 -7.21 -20.54 -2.61
CA ILE A 5 -6.66 -21.85 -2.28
C ILE A 5 -6.78 -22.79 -3.48
N PHE A 6 -7.97 -22.84 -4.11
CA PHE A 6 -8.17 -23.66 -5.31
C PHE A 6 -7.30 -23.21 -6.47
N ALA A 7 -7.17 -21.89 -6.71
CA ALA A 7 -6.30 -21.37 -7.77
C ALA A 7 -4.83 -21.77 -7.52
N ASN A 8 -4.35 -21.69 -6.28
CA ASN A 8 -3.00 -22.11 -5.95
C ASN A 8 -2.78 -23.62 -6.11
N PHE A 9 -3.76 -24.44 -5.71
CA PHE A 9 -3.71 -25.88 -5.92
C PHE A 9 -3.67 -26.21 -7.41
N TYR A 10 -4.52 -25.57 -8.22
CA TYR A 10 -4.59 -25.79 -9.66
C TYR A 10 -3.28 -25.39 -10.35
N LEU A 11 -2.70 -24.23 -10.00
CA LEU A 11 -1.45 -23.76 -10.59
C LEU A 11 -0.20 -24.50 -10.05
N ASN A 12 -0.32 -25.35 -9.03
CA ASN A 12 0.78 -26.19 -8.57
C ASN A 12 1.27 -27.17 -9.67
N PHE A 13 0.38 -27.61 -10.56
CA PHE A 13 0.77 -28.40 -11.75
C PHE A 13 1.70 -27.61 -12.68
N PHE A 14 1.42 -26.34 -12.84
CA PHE A 14 2.28 -25.44 -13.61
C PHE A 14 3.63 -25.22 -12.90
N ASP A 15 3.63 -25.03 -11.59
CA ASP A 15 4.87 -24.86 -10.80
C ASP A 15 5.79 -26.07 -10.98
N LYS A 16 5.24 -27.30 -10.84
CA LYS A 16 5.99 -28.55 -11.07
C LYS A 16 6.53 -28.65 -12.49
N PHE A 17 5.71 -28.34 -13.49
CA PHE A 17 6.16 -28.31 -14.87
C PHE A 17 7.34 -27.37 -15.11
N VAL A 18 7.27 -26.15 -14.55
CA VAL A 18 8.34 -25.15 -14.71
C VAL A 18 9.63 -25.60 -14.00
N VAL A 19 9.53 -26.08 -12.78
CA VAL A 19 10.71 -26.44 -11.97
C VAL A 19 11.28 -27.82 -12.38
N GLU A 20 10.45 -28.83 -12.45
CA GLU A 20 10.89 -30.22 -12.63
C GLU A 20 11.09 -30.57 -14.12
N THR A 21 10.12 -30.20 -14.99
CA THR A 21 10.18 -30.56 -16.41
C THR A 21 11.03 -29.59 -17.23
N CYS A 22 10.92 -28.28 -16.96
CA CYS A 22 11.70 -27.26 -17.68
C CYS A 22 13.07 -27.00 -17.04
N GLY A 23 13.34 -27.49 -15.83
CA GLY A 23 14.61 -27.32 -15.15
C GLY A 23 14.93 -25.89 -14.72
N VAL A 24 13.90 -25.09 -14.46
CA VAL A 24 14.10 -23.68 -14.06
C VAL A 24 14.53 -23.60 -12.60
N LYS A 25 15.74 -23.10 -12.38
CA LYS A 25 16.31 -22.96 -11.03
C LYS A 25 15.75 -21.79 -10.24
N TYR A 26 15.54 -20.64 -10.91
CA TYR A 26 15.08 -19.41 -10.25
C TYR A 26 13.67 -19.08 -10.74
N TYR A 27 12.71 -19.59 -10.02
CA TYR A 27 11.29 -19.42 -10.26
C TYR A 27 10.59 -18.92 -8.98
N GLY A 28 9.62 -18.04 -9.15
CA GLY A 28 8.74 -17.61 -8.06
C GLY A 28 7.36 -17.26 -8.58
N ARG A 29 6.31 -17.65 -7.87
CA ARG A 29 4.93 -17.32 -8.18
C ARG A 29 4.21 -16.73 -6.96
N TYR A 30 3.36 -15.75 -7.23
CA TYR A 30 2.43 -15.21 -6.27
C TYR A 30 1.06 -15.11 -6.95
N VAL A 31 0.16 -15.99 -6.55
CA VAL A 31 -1.17 -16.17 -7.14
C VAL A 31 -1.05 -16.45 -8.65
N ASP A 32 -1.33 -15.48 -9.51
CA ASP A 32 -1.29 -15.54 -10.97
C ASP A 32 -0.03 -14.87 -11.57
N ASP A 33 0.68 -14.07 -10.80
CA ASP A 33 1.94 -13.46 -11.23
C ASP A 33 3.11 -14.40 -10.97
N PHE A 34 3.98 -14.61 -11.96
CA PHE A 34 5.21 -15.40 -11.79
C PHE A 34 6.41 -14.74 -12.46
N VAL A 35 7.58 -15.08 -11.97
CA VAL A 35 8.86 -14.58 -12.46
C VAL A 35 9.85 -15.74 -12.62
N ILE A 36 10.62 -15.69 -13.70
CA ILE A 36 11.74 -16.59 -13.96
C ILE A 36 12.97 -15.74 -14.20
N VAL A 37 14.10 -16.17 -13.62
CA VAL A 37 15.39 -15.53 -13.84
C VAL A 37 16.36 -16.55 -14.42
N HIS A 38 17.02 -16.20 -15.51
CA HIS A 38 18.01 -17.03 -16.18
C HIS A 38 19.02 -16.15 -16.92
N GLU A 39 20.26 -16.61 -17.05
CA GLU A 39 21.32 -15.89 -17.73
C GLU A 39 21.15 -15.91 -19.26
N ASP A 40 20.73 -17.05 -19.80
CA ASP A 40 20.48 -17.24 -21.23
C ASP A 40 19.09 -16.71 -21.61
N LYS A 41 19.08 -15.72 -22.49
CA LYS A 41 17.85 -15.14 -23.06
C LYS A 41 17.10 -16.12 -23.96
N GLU A 42 17.82 -16.91 -24.75
CA GLU A 42 17.22 -17.86 -25.68
C GLU A 42 16.51 -18.99 -24.91
N PHE A 43 17.08 -19.43 -23.82
CA PHE A 43 16.44 -20.35 -22.89
C PHE A 43 15.10 -19.78 -22.39
N LEU A 44 15.06 -18.51 -21.98
CA LEU A 44 13.83 -17.87 -21.53
C LEU A 44 12.77 -17.79 -22.64
N VAL A 45 13.16 -17.52 -23.87
CA VAL A 45 12.24 -17.51 -25.03
C VAL A 45 11.67 -18.90 -25.29
N ARG A 46 12.53 -19.94 -25.30
CA ARG A 46 12.07 -21.33 -25.49
C ARG A 46 11.12 -21.80 -24.37
N ILE A 47 11.44 -21.46 -23.14
CA ILE A 47 10.58 -21.81 -21.99
C ILE A 47 9.25 -21.07 -22.05
N GLN A 48 9.24 -19.82 -22.42
CA GLN A 48 8.00 -19.05 -22.59
C GLN A 48 7.01 -19.76 -23.54
N GLU A 49 7.49 -20.33 -24.64
CA GLU A 49 6.64 -21.10 -25.55
C GLU A 49 6.17 -22.42 -24.92
N LYS A 50 7.06 -23.16 -24.26
CA LYS A 50 6.70 -24.39 -23.57
C LYS A 50 5.61 -24.13 -22.50
N MET A 51 5.79 -23.08 -21.69
CA MET A 51 4.81 -22.68 -20.67
C MET A 51 3.46 -22.29 -21.29
N ARG A 52 3.46 -21.54 -22.40
CA ARG A 52 2.23 -21.18 -23.09
C ARG A 52 1.47 -22.42 -23.56
N ASN A 53 2.18 -23.37 -24.16
CA ASN A 53 1.60 -24.62 -24.65
C ASN A 53 1.06 -25.48 -23.50
N PHE A 54 1.81 -25.61 -22.41
CA PHE A 54 1.38 -26.36 -21.24
C PHE A 54 0.12 -25.74 -20.61
N MET A 55 0.14 -24.42 -20.37
CA MET A 55 -1.04 -23.75 -19.77
C MET A 55 -2.27 -23.89 -20.65
N GLN A 56 -2.12 -23.81 -21.97
CA GLN A 56 -3.25 -23.92 -22.88
C GLN A 56 -3.79 -25.35 -22.99
N LYS A 57 -2.91 -26.35 -23.11
CA LYS A 57 -3.29 -27.75 -23.34
C LYS A 57 -3.73 -28.46 -22.07
N GLU A 58 -2.94 -28.30 -20.98
CA GLU A 58 -3.13 -29.06 -19.74
C GLU A 58 -4.03 -28.33 -18.74
N LEU A 59 -3.94 -26.98 -18.70
CA LEU A 59 -4.68 -26.19 -17.71
C LEU A 59 -5.81 -25.35 -18.33
N HIS A 60 -6.00 -25.39 -19.64
CA HIS A 60 -7.00 -24.55 -20.35
C HIS A 60 -6.91 -23.06 -20.00
N LEU A 61 -5.71 -22.57 -19.63
CA LEU A 61 -5.41 -21.19 -19.29
C LEU A 61 -4.61 -20.52 -20.41
N ARG A 62 -4.70 -19.19 -20.49
CA ARG A 62 -3.94 -18.41 -21.48
C ARG A 62 -3.05 -17.38 -20.80
N LEU A 63 -1.77 -17.34 -21.19
CA LEU A 63 -0.88 -16.25 -20.82
C LEU A 63 -1.31 -14.97 -21.56
N HIS A 64 -1.52 -13.89 -20.79
CA HIS A 64 -1.95 -12.62 -21.37
C HIS A 64 -0.80 -11.97 -22.15
N PRO A 65 -0.87 -11.82 -23.49
CA PRO A 65 0.28 -11.44 -24.32
C PRO A 65 0.87 -10.07 -23.96
N LYS A 66 0.05 -9.12 -23.52
CA LYS A 66 0.48 -7.77 -23.12
C LYS A 66 1.06 -7.68 -21.70
N LYS A 67 1.07 -8.79 -20.94
CA LYS A 67 1.60 -8.84 -19.56
C LYS A 67 2.88 -9.69 -19.45
N ILE A 68 3.45 -10.12 -20.57
CA ILE A 68 4.71 -10.86 -20.58
C ILE A 68 5.85 -9.88 -20.82
N TYR A 69 6.82 -9.86 -19.91
CA TYR A 69 7.97 -8.96 -19.98
C TYR A 69 9.28 -9.77 -19.95
N LEU A 70 10.05 -9.68 -21.02
CA LEU A 70 11.41 -10.22 -21.09
C LEU A 70 12.39 -9.04 -21.07
N GLN A 71 13.18 -8.92 -20.02
CA GLN A 71 14.11 -7.80 -19.87
C GLN A 71 15.34 -8.16 -19.03
N ARG A 72 16.40 -7.35 -19.17
CA ARG A 72 17.59 -7.51 -18.33
C ARG A 72 17.24 -7.23 -16.87
N PHE A 73 17.74 -8.06 -15.95
CA PHE A 73 17.52 -7.92 -14.51
C PHE A 73 17.97 -6.55 -13.96
N SER A 74 19.03 -5.94 -14.53
CA SER A 74 19.49 -4.59 -14.17
C SER A 74 18.43 -3.49 -14.35
N LYS A 75 17.48 -3.66 -15.27
CA LYS A 75 16.34 -2.74 -15.43
C LYS A 75 15.35 -2.84 -14.27
N GLY A 76 15.36 -3.95 -13.55
CA GLY A 76 14.46 -4.24 -12.43
C GLY A 76 13.18 -4.91 -12.87
N VAL A 77 12.72 -5.85 -12.07
CA VAL A 77 11.48 -6.59 -12.29
C VAL A 77 10.40 -6.06 -11.36
N LYS A 78 9.27 -5.66 -11.93
CA LYS A 78 8.10 -5.30 -11.14
C LYS A 78 7.39 -6.60 -10.73
N PHE A 79 7.37 -6.89 -9.43
CA PHE A 79 6.73 -8.08 -8.90
C PHE A 79 5.99 -7.75 -7.61
N ILE A 80 4.71 -8.08 -7.51
CA ILE A 80 3.84 -7.81 -6.35
C ILE A 80 3.80 -6.32 -5.94
N GLY A 81 3.97 -5.41 -6.92
CA GLY A 81 3.93 -3.97 -6.67
C GLY A 81 5.29 -3.26 -6.61
N PRO A 82 6.29 -3.71 -5.85
CA PRO A 82 7.64 -3.15 -5.88
C PRO A 82 8.41 -3.48 -7.17
N VAL A 83 9.54 -2.78 -7.33
CA VAL A 83 10.52 -3.05 -8.40
C VAL A 83 11.78 -3.61 -7.76
N VAL A 84 12.07 -4.88 -8.05
CA VAL A 84 13.26 -5.58 -7.59
C VAL A 84 14.41 -5.34 -8.55
N LYS A 85 15.54 -4.86 -8.05
CA LYS A 85 16.82 -4.73 -8.77
C LYS A 85 17.92 -5.43 -8.00
N PRO A 86 19.08 -5.70 -8.61
CA PRO A 86 20.23 -6.24 -7.90
C PRO A 86 20.52 -5.43 -6.62
N GLY A 87 20.55 -6.09 -5.47
CA GLY A 87 20.87 -5.51 -4.17
C GLY A 87 19.86 -4.50 -3.61
N ARG A 88 18.74 -4.19 -4.31
CA ARG A 88 17.77 -3.17 -3.84
C ARG A 88 16.33 -3.49 -4.27
N ILE A 89 15.38 -3.18 -3.40
CA ILE A 89 13.96 -3.24 -3.71
C ILE A 89 13.39 -1.83 -3.60
N TYR A 90 12.77 -1.36 -4.68
CA TYR A 90 12.18 -0.02 -4.76
C TYR A 90 10.67 -0.08 -4.70
N ILE A 91 10.08 0.94 -4.11
CA ILE A 91 8.63 1.10 -4.12
C ILE A 91 8.13 1.42 -5.54
N GLY A 92 7.01 0.82 -5.93
CA GLY A 92 6.37 1.06 -7.22
C GLY A 92 5.82 2.49 -7.37
N ASN A 93 5.78 2.98 -8.60
CA ASN A 93 5.29 4.33 -8.90
C ASN A 93 3.82 4.52 -8.50
N ARG A 94 2.98 3.48 -8.58
CA ARG A 94 1.57 3.54 -8.18
C ARG A 94 1.42 3.92 -6.71
N THR A 95 2.17 3.27 -5.81
CA THR A 95 2.10 3.58 -4.36
C THR A 95 2.56 5.00 -4.08
N LYS A 96 3.63 5.47 -4.75
CA LYS A 96 4.09 6.87 -4.65
C LYS A 96 3.02 7.84 -5.13
N GLY A 97 2.41 7.57 -6.27
CA GLY A 97 1.35 8.39 -6.84
C GLY A 97 0.12 8.46 -5.93
N ASN A 98 -0.29 7.33 -5.36
CA ASN A 98 -1.43 7.28 -4.44
C ASN A 98 -1.16 8.08 -3.15
N LEU A 99 0.05 7.96 -2.58
CA LEU A 99 0.44 8.78 -1.42
C LEU A 99 0.45 10.28 -1.77
N TYR A 100 0.99 10.64 -2.94
CA TYR A 100 0.98 12.02 -3.43
C TYR A 100 -0.45 12.58 -3.52
N GLN A 101 -1.35 11.85 -4.15
CA GLN A 101 -2.75 12.26 -4.28
C GLN A 101 -3.42 12.39 -2.92
N LYS A 102 -3.17 11.43 -2.01
CA LYS A 102 -3.76 11.47 -0.69
C LYS A 102 -3.27 12.65 0.15
N LEU A 103 -1.98 12.98 0.09
CA LEU A 103 -1.43 14.19 0.71
C LEU A 103 -2.07 15.46 0.14
N ARG A 104 -2.26 15.53 -1.19
CA ARG A 104 -2.91 16.66 -1.84
C ARG A 104 -4.37 16.83 -1.40
N GLU A 105 -5.13 15.74 -1.31
CA GLU A 105 -6.53 15.77 -0.84
C GLU A 105 -6.62 16.33 0.58
N TYR A 106 -5.79 15.83 1.50
CA TYR A 106 -5.77 16.31 2.89
C TYR A 106 -5.30 17.76 2.99
N ASN A 107 -4.32 18.19 2.21
CA ASN A 107 -3.86 19.58 2.21
C ASN A 107 -4.96 20.54 1.71
N LEU A 108 -5.70 20.16 0.67
CA LEU A 108 -6.86 20.93 0.19
C LEU A 108 -7.97 21.00 1.26
N MET A 109 -8.21 19.88 1.95
CA MET A 109 -9.15 19.86 3.06
C MET A 109 -8.72 20.82 4.18
N ALA A 110 -7.44 20.77 4.61
CA ALA A 110 -6.94 21.64 5.66
C ALA A 110 -7.01 23.13 5.30
N LYS A 111 -6.81 23.46 4.02
CA LYS A 111 -6.90 24.83 3.53
C LYS A 111 -8.34 25.36 3.48
N ASN A 112 -9.30 24.52 3.11
CA ASN A 112 -10.67 24.95 2.81
C ASN A 112 -11.65 24.70 3.96
N ASN A 113 -11.29 23.89 4.96
CA ASN A 113 -12.16 23.52 6.10
C ASN A 113 -11.56 24.05 7.41
N PRO A 114 -12.19 25.02 8.08
CA PRO A 114 -11.75 25.51 9.39
C PRO A 114 -11.68 24.41 10.47
N ASN A 115 -12.52 23.38 10.33
CA ASN A 115 -12.57 22.25 11.25
C ASN A 115 -11.68 21.07 10.83
N TYR A 116 -10.66 21.29 9.98
CA TYR A 116 -9.78 20.22 9.48
C TYR A 116 -9.13 19.39 10.60
N ALA A 117 -8.95 19.98 11.78
CA ALA A 117 -8.37 19.29 12.93
C ALA A 117 -9.17 18.03 13.33
N GLU A 118 -10.49 18.01 13.13
CA GLU A 118 -11.34 16.84 13.42
C GLU A 118 -10.94 15.61 12.58
N HIS A 119 -10.30 15.83 11.44
CA HIS A 119 -9.82 14.78 10.54
C HIS A 119 -8.37 14.33 10.79
N ALA A 120 -7.72 14.83 11.86
CA ALA A 120 -6.30 14.54 12.10
C ALA A 120 -6.03 13.06 12.36
N GLU A 121 -6.92 12.35 13.05
CA GLU A 121 -6.80 10.90 13.27
C GLU A 121 -6.85 10.14 11.94
N HIS A 122 -7.80 10.49 11.05
CA HIS A 122 -7.92 9.90 9.72
C HIS A 122 -6.73 10.24 8.81
N PHE A 123 -6.24 11.49 8.88
CA PHE A 123 -5.02 11.90 8.18
C PHE A 123 -3.84 11.03 8.61
N VAL A 124 -3.57 10.93 9.91
CA VAL A 124 -2.46 10.14 10.45
C VAL A 124 -2.61 8.67 10.09
N ALA A 125 -3.78 8.07 10.26
CA ALA A 125 -4.02 6.67 9.92
C ALA A 125 -3.78 6.39 8.42
N SER A 126 -4.32 7.27 7.56
CA SER A 126 -4.19 7.14 6.11
C SER A 126 -2.73 7.25 5.65
N ILE A 127 -2.01 8.28 6.10
CA ILE A 127 -0.60 8.47 5.71
C ILE A 127 0.29 7.37 6.29
N ASN A 128 0.06 6.95 7.54
CA ASN A 128 0.80 5.87 8.18
C ASN A 128 0.62 4.52 7.49
N SER A 129 -0.52 4.25 6.87
CA SER A 129 -0.72 3.06 6.05
C SER A 129 0.27 3.01 4.87
N TYR A 130 0.49 4.14 4.19
CA TYR A 130 1.51 4.24 3.14
C TYR A 130 2.93 4.16 3.69
N LEU A 131 3.23 4.89 4.75
CA LEU A 131 4.56 4.90 5.36
C LEU A 131 4.93 3.52 5.88
N GLY A 132 4.00 2.83 6.57
CA GLY A 132 4.19 1.46 7.06
C GLY A 132 4.50 0.47 5.94
N PHE A 133 3.84 0.60 4.79
CA PHE A 133 4.19 -0.19 3.61
C PHE A 133 5.56 0.21 3.05
N MET A 134 5.88 1.50 3.00
CA MET A 134 7.11 2.02 2.40
C MET A 134 8.39 1.70 3.17
N ILE A 135 8.33 1.52 4.51
CA ILE A 135 9.52 1.25 5.33
C ILE A 135 10.22 -0.07 4.97
N HIS A 136 9.51 -1.02 4.40
CA HIS A 136 10.06 -2.31 3.97
C HIS A 136 10.92 -2.23 2.70
N TYR A 137 11.05 -1.03 2.11
CA TYR A 137 11.77 -0.80 0.85
C TYR A 137 12.82 0.29 1.00
N SER A 138 13.73 0.41 0.03
CA SER A 138 14.72 1.49 -0.06
C SER A 138 14.03 2.84 -0.38
N SER A 139 13.21 3.34 0.55
CA SER A 139 12.28 4.46 0.33
C SER A 139 12.54 5.69 1.22
N TYR A 140 13.57 5.69 2.07
CA TYR A 140 13.83 6.77 3.02
C TYR A 140 13.80 8.17 2.36
N LYS A 141 14.61 8.36 1.30
CA LYS A 141 14.69 9.65 0.59
C LYS A 141 13.32 10.11 0.05
N ILE A 142 12.52 9.16 -0.45
CA ILE A 142 11.18 9.44 -1.00
C ILE A 142 10.21 9.80 0.12
N ARG A 143 10.17 9.03 1.21
CA ARG A 143 9.34 9.31 2.38
C ARG A 143 9.66 10.69 2.94
N HIS A 144 10.94 10.97 3.16
CA HIS A 144 11.42 12.26 3.64
C HIS A 144 10.97 13.40 2.74
N LYS A 145 11.24 13.31 1.40
CA LYS A 145 10.84 14.32 0.44
C LYS A 145 9.32 14.54 0.42
N MET A 146 8.53 13.48 0.45
CA MET A 146 7.08 13.59 0.38
C MET A 146 6.48 14.16 1.68
N ILE A 147 6.90 13.69 2.82
CA ILE A 147 6.34 14.14 4.09
C ILE A 147 6.77 15.58 4.41
N TRP A 148 8.07 15.88 4.39
CA TRP A 148 8.55 17.23 4.72
C TRP A 148 8.27 18.26 3.62
N GLY A 149 8.26 17.85 2.36
CA GLY A 149 8.04 18.77 1.25
C GLY A 149 6.58 18.96 0.85
N MET A 150 5.66 18.09 1.31
CA MET A 150 4.28 18.13 0.84
C MET A 150 3.23 18.26 1.92
N VAL A 151 3.49 17.82 3.15
CA VAL A 151 2.52 18.01 4.24
C VAL A 151 2.38 19.50 4.52
N ALA A 152 1.13 20.01 4.45
CA ALA A 152 0.85 21.42 4.65
C ALA A 152 1.13 21.87 6.10
N PRO A 153 1.48 23.18 6.32
CA PRO A 153 1.79 23.72 7.64
C PRO A 153 0.69 23.49 8.68
N GLU A 154 -0.57 23.48 8.25
CA GLU A 154 -1.73 23.24 9.10
C GLU A 154 -1.61 21.89 9.84
N TRP A 155 -1.24 20.84 9.11
CA TRP A 155 -1.06 19.51 9.71
C TRP A 155 0.11 19.46 10.69
N TRP A 156 1.21 20.19 10.44
CA TRP A 156 2.36 20.24 11.35
C TRP A 156 2.04 20.86 12.70
N LYS A 157 0.94 21.60 12.82
CA LYS A 157 0.43 22.06 14.13
C LYS A 157 -0.07 20.90 14.97
N LEU A 158 -0.58 19.83 14.35
CA LEU A 158 -1.29 18.71 14.97
C LEU A 158 -0.44 17.44 15.09
N VAL A 159 0.56 17.28 14.21
CA VAL A 159 1.34 16.03 14.09
C VAL A 159 2.85 16.31 14.15
N TYR A 160 3.62 15.25 14.39
CA TYR A 160 5.07 15.21 14.21
C TYR A 160 5.49 13.87 13.60
N THR A 161 6.72 13.81 13.06
CA THR A 161 7.29 12.55 12.56
C THR A 161 7.97 11.78 13.69
N TYR A 162 7.86 10.45 13.62
CA TYR A 162 8.56 9.55 14.53
C TYR A 162 9.46 8.59 13.74
N GLY A 163 10.67 8.34 14.26
CA GLY A 163 11.69 7.46 13.67
C GLY A 163 11.95 7.82 12.21
N ALA A 164 13.04 8.16 11.72
CA ALA A 164 13.41 8.40 10.30
C ALA A 164 12.24 8.56 9.27
N VAL A 165 11.18 9.31 9.61
CA VAL A 165 9.91 9.45 8.85
C VAL A 165 9.21 8.09 8.65
N ASN A 166 9.18 7.26 9.68
CA ASN A 166 8.51 5.96 9.61
C ASN A 166 7.02 6.07 9.85
N LYS A 167 6.59 7.04 10.66
CA LYS A 167 5.18 7.34 10.91
C LYS A 167 4.97 8.79 11.33
N LEU A 168 3.74 9.27 11.17
CA LEU A 168 3.21 10.48 11.79
C LEU A 168 2.55 10.13 13.11
N VAL A 169 2.66 11.01 14.10
CA VAL A 169 2.06 10.86 15.42
C VAL A 169 1.34 12.15 15.78
N LEU A 170 0.16 12.05 16.37
CA LEU A 170 -0.58 13.19 16.90
C LEU A 170 0.14 13.77 18.12
N LYS A 171 0.18 15.08 18.24
CA LYS A 171 0.70 15.77 19.41
C LYS A 171 -0.25 15.56 20.61
N LYS A 172 0.30 15.46 21.82
CA LYS A 172 -0.49 15.19 23.05
C LYS A 172 -1.57 16.24 23.30
N ASP A 173 -1.26 17.49 23.09
CA ASP A 173 -2.20 18.61 23.30
C ASP A 173 -3.44 18.49 22.41
N TYR A 174 -3.27 18.01 21.18
CA TYR A 174 -4.38 17.74 20.28
C TYR A 174 -5.27 16.60 20.81
N THR A 175 -4.68 15.49 21.28
CA THR A 175 -5.44 14.32 21.77
C THR A 175 -6.29 14.67 23.00
N SER A 176 -5.81 15.54 23.86
CA SER A 176 -6.54 16.01 25.06
C SER A 176 -7.73 16.89 24.66
N ASN A 177 -7.52 17.83 23.75
CA ASN A 177 -8.58 18.75 23.29
C ASN A 177 -9.70 18.04 22.52
N VAL A 178 -9.36 17.06 21.64
CA VAL A 178 -10.37 16.31 20.90
C VAL A 178 -11.19 15.38 21.77
N LYS A 179 -10.57 14.74 22.78
CA LYS A 179 -11.32 13.95 23.76
C LYS A 179 -12.31 14.80 24.54
N TYR A 180 -11.92 16.02 24.92
CA TYR A 180 -12.78 16.97 25.60
C TYR A 180 -13.95 17.39 24.70
N LEU A 181 -13.70 17.79 23.47
CA LEU A 181 -14.73 18.20 22.51
C LEU A 181 -15.70 17.07 22.16
N LYS A 182 -15.22 15.83 21.98
CA LYS A 182 -16.08 14.66 21.79
C LYS A 182 -16.96 14.41 23.02
N LYS A 183 -16.43 14.58 24.24
CA LYS A 183 -17.19 14.42 25.47
C LYS A 183 -18.30 15.48 25.63
N VAL A 184 -18.01 16.73 25.29
CA VAL A 184 -18.98 17.84 25.35
C VAL A 184 -20.11 17.66 24.32
N ARG A 185 -19.81 17.16 23.12
CA ARG A 185 -20.83 16.89 22.07
C ARG A 185 -21.77 15.71 22.39
N HIS A 186 -21.39 14.81 23.29
CA HIS A 186 -22.20 13.67 23.72
C HIS A 186 -22.86 13.87 25.09
N THR A 187 -22.75 15.05 25.69
CA THR A 187 -23.55 15.40 26.88
C THR A 187 -24.93 15.81 26.39
N PRO A 188 -26.01 15.10 26.75
CA PRO A 188 -27.37 15.53 26.37
C PRO A 188 -27.63 16.94 26.94
N PRO A 189 -28.44 17.75 26.26
CA PRO A 189 -28.83 19.04 26.80
C PRO A 189 -29.40 18.83 28.20
N ILE A 190 -28.99 19.69 29.14
CA ILE A 190 -29.55 19.70 30.48
C ILE A 190 -31.00 20.15 30.27
N ASP A 191 -31.92 19.21 30.37
CA ASP A 191 -33.36 19.51 30.39
C ASP A 191 -33.61 20.52 31.50
N HIS A 192 -34.32 21.55 31.17
CA HIS A 192 -34.68 22.63 32.06
C HIS A 192 -35.20 22.06 33.38
N ILE A 193 -34.62 22.54 34.48
CA ILE A 193 -35.14 22.34 35.83
C ILE A 193 -36.52 22.97 35.83
N ASP A 194 -37.55 22.14 35.99
CA ASP A 194 -38.91 22.59 36.17
C ASP A 194 -38.94 23.62 37.30
N GLU A 195 -39.42 24.80 36.96
CA GLU A 195 -39.71 25.86 37.94
C GLU A 195 -40.67 25.29 39.00
N ALA A 196 -40.21 25.27 40.22
CA ALA A 196 -41.03 24.89 41.36
C ALA A 196 -42.27 25.79 41.44
N GLU A 197 -43.46 25.19 41.35
CA GLU A 197 -44.70 25.88 41.62
C GLU A 197 -44.69 26.44 43.06
N PRO A 198 -45.17 27.67 43.28
CA PRO A 198 -45.23 28.22 44.62
C PRO A 198 -46.43 27.56 45.37
N LEU A 199 -46.09 27.01 46.52
CA LEU A 199 -47.06 26.58 47.52
C LEU A 199 -47.89 27.78 48.04
N PHE A 200 -49.16 27.79 47.73
CA PHE A 200 -50.15 28.43 48.55
C PHE A 200 -51.27 27.42 48.85
#